data_273f100e40e58bc19488d7b43e21e705
#
_entry.id   273f100e40e58bc19488d7b43e21e705
#
_cell.length_a   1.000
_cell.length_b   1.000
_cell.length_c   1.000
_cell.angle_alpha   90.00
_cell.angle_beta   90.00
_cell.angle_gamma   90.00
#
_symmetry.space_group_name_H-M   'P 1'
#
loop_
_entity.id
_entity.type
_entity.pdbx_description
1 polymer ?
#
loop_
_entity_poly.entity_id
_entity_poly.type
_entity_poly.pdbx_seq_one_letter_code
_entity_poly.pdbx_strand_id
1 'polypeptide(L)'
;MSNKDSFAFYSLWEELHNENFNSVESHRIKNNEVGYNRFTMTPKRWKKDFNSIGIIPSSGKYSIGTFAHPDIAFEFASWLNVEFKLYLITEFERLKEKESKMNHIEWSIRRELSKTNYLIHTESIKEYIVPILTEEQKKYI
;
A
#
# COMPACT_ATOMS: atom_id res chain seq x y z
N MET A 1 -19.47 7.92 13.66
CA MET A 1 -19.50 7.17 12.41
C MET A 1 -20.89 6.62 12.18
N SER A 2 -21.60 7.16 11.23
CA SER A 2 -22.96 6.69 10.86
C SER A 2 -23.03 6.29 9.39
N ASN A 3 -21.98 6.63 8.61
CA ASN A 3 -21.90 6.31 7.20
C ASN A 3 -21.41 4.86 7.00
N LYS A 4 -22.11 4.14 6.12
CA LYS A 4 -21.81 2.73 5.78
C LYS A 4 -20.42 2.55 5.14
N ASP A 5 -20.02 3.48 4.31
CA ASP A 5 -18.73 3.40 3.61
C ASP A 5 -17.54 3.62 4.55
N SER A 6 -17.64 4.62 5.43
CA SER A 6 -16.62 4.86 6.46
C SER A 6 -16.52 3.70 7.46
N PHE A 7 -17.65 3.11 7.85
CA PHE A 7 -17.63 1.93 8.72
C PHE A 7 -16.96 0.74 8.02
N ALA A 8 -17.26 0.52 6.74
CA ALA A 8 -16.66 -0.53 5.94
C ALA A 8 -15.15 -0.34 5.78
N PHE A 9 -14.70 0.89 5.54
CA PHE A 9 -13.28 1.22 5.43
C PHE A 9 -12.53 0.94 6.73
N TYR A 10 -13.04 1.41 7.86
CA TYR A 10 -12.38 1.20 9.15
C TYR A 10 -12.36 -0.27 9.55
N SER A 11 -13.42 -1.03 9.27
CA SER A 11 -13.44 -2.47 9.50
C SER A 11 -12.38 -3.20 8.67
N LEU A 12 -12.29 -2.89 7.39
CA LEU A 12 -11.31 -3.47 6.50
C LEU A 12 -9.87 -3.13 6.93
N TRP A 13 -9.64 -1.87 7.32
CA TRP A 13 -8.32 -1.46 7.81
C TRP A 13 -7.91 -2.25 9.06
N GLU A 14 -8.81 -2.39 10.03
CA GLU A 14 -8.56 -3.18 11.24
C GLU A 14 -8.33 -4.66 10.92
N GLU A 15 -9.10 -5.26 10.02
CA GLU A 15 -8.91 -6.66 9.59
C GLU A 15 -7.52 -6.91 8.98
N LEU A 16 -6.99 -5.93 8.26
CA LEU A 16 -5.68 -6.03 7.62
C LEU A 16 -4.50 -5.82 8.59
N HIS A 17 -4.70 -5.07 9.69
CA HIS A 17 -3.60 -4.62 10.55
C HIS A 17 -3.72 -5.09 12.01
N ASN A 18 -4.83 -5.73 12.39
CA ASN A 18 -5.13 -6.09 13.77
C ASN A 18 -5.64 -7.54 13.88
N GLU A 19 -4.77 -8.46 14.22
CA GLU A 19 -5.10 -9.88 14.38
C GLU A 19 -6.16 -10.14 15.48
N ASN A 20 -6.30 -9.24 16.44
CA ASN A 20 -7.26 -9.34 17.54
C ASN A 20 -8.57 -8.59 17.26
N PHE A 21 -8.80 -8.15 16.04
CA PHE A 21 -10.03 -7.46 15.67
C PHE A 21 -11.23 -8.39 15.65
N ASN A 22 -12.34 -7.95 16.25
CA ASN A 22 -13.57 -8.74 16.26
C ASN A 22 -14.34 -8.54 14.94
N SER A 23 -13.89 -9.20 13.88
CA SER A 23 -14.47 -9.11 12.54
C SER A 23 -15.91 -9.65 12.48
N VAL A 24 -16.22 -10.68 13.23
CA VAL A 24 -17.56 -11.30 13.27
C VAL A 24 -18.61 -10.28 13.76
N GLU A 25 -18.31 -9.59 14.84
CA GLU A 25 -19.21 -8.58 15.39
C GLU A 25 -19.28 -7.34 14.47
N SER A 26 -18.17 -6.95 13.85
CA SER A 26 -18.13 -5.88 12.85
C SER A 26 -19.05 -6.17 11.66
N HIS A 27 -18.96 -7.37 11.08
CA HIS A 27 -19.84 -7.78 9.98
C HIS A 27 -21.31 -7.85 10.40
N ARG A 28 -21.60 -8.32 11.61
CA ARG A 28 -22.95 -8.35 12.14
C ARG A 28 -23.54 -6.94 12.23
N ILE A 29 -22.82 -6.00 12.81
CA ILE A 29 -23.27 -4.61 12.96
C ILE A 29 -23.37 -3.93 11.60
N LYS A 30 -22.40 -4.14 10.69
CA LYS A 30 -22.42 -3.59 9.34
C LYS A 30 -23.69 -3.97 8.58
N ASN A 31 -24.14 -5.23 8.70
CA ASN A 31 -25.28 -5.74 7.97
C ASN A 31 -26.64 -5.34 8.62
N ASN A 32 -26.68 -5.28 9.94
CA ASN A 32 -27.94 -5.16 10.68
C ASN A 32 -28.22 -3.73 11.18
N GLU A 33 -27.21 -2.93 11.43
CA GLU A 33 -27.37 -1.65 12.13
C GLU A 33 -26.88 -0.44 11.32
N VAL A 34 -25.78 -0.60 10.54
CA VAL A 34 -25.18 0.51 9.82
C VAL A 34 -26.06 0.96 8.65
N GLY A 35 -26.32 2.27 8.59
CA GLY A 35 -27.17 2.86 7.56
C GLY A 35 -28.59 3.20 8.05
N TYR A 36 -28.98 2.77 9.25
CA TYR A 36 -30.21 3.26 9.87
C TYR A 36 -30.02 4.67 10.47
N ASN A 37 -31.04 5.51 10.41
CA ASN A 37 -30.96 6.92 10.85
C ASN A 37 -30.56 7.13 12.32
N ARG A 38 -30.65 6.09 13.13
CA ARG A 38 -30.30 6.12 14.57
C ARG A 38 -28.95 5.49 14.88
N PHE A 39 -28.28 4.91 13.89
CA PHE A 39 -27.00 4.26 14.14
C PHE A 39 -25.89 5.29 14.36
N THR A 40 -25.22 5.20 15.48
CA THR A 40 -24.05 6.03 15.79
C THR A 40 -22.99 5.17 16.48
N MET A 41 -21.82 5.12 15.89
CA MET A 41 -20.65 4.47 16.46
C MET A 41 -19.66 5.52 16.97
N THR A 42 -19.45 5.57 18.28
CA THR A 42 -18.45 6.45 18.88
C THR A 42 -17.07 5.78 18.87
N PRO A 43 -15.96 6.54 18.88
CA PRO A 43 -14.59 5.96 18.97
C PRO A 43 -14.40 5.07 20.20
N LYS A 44 -15.01 5.41 21.34
CA LYS A 44 -14.93 4.59 22.56
C LYS A 44 -15.65 3.25 22.40
N ARG A 45 -16.84 3.27 21.80
CA ARG A 45 -17.60 2.07 21.49
C ARG A 45 -16.86 1.22 20.46
N TRP A 46 -16.31 1.84 19.40
CA TRP A 46 -15.50 1.17 18.40
C TRP A 46 -14.35 0.39 19.03
N LYS A 47 -13.55 1.04 19.88
CA LYS A 47 -12.45 0.38 20.57
C LYS A 47 -12.90 -0.77 21.48
N LYS A 48 -13.99 -0.57 22.23
CA LYS A 48 -14.50 -1.56 23.17
C LYS A 48 -15.09 -2.79 22.48
N ASP A 49 -15.93 -2.59 21.47
CA ASP A 49 -16.72 -3.66 20.85
C ASP A 49 -15.86 -4.49 19.89
N PHE A 50 -14.87 -3.85 19.24
CA PHE A 50 -14.05 -4.49 18.21
C PHE A 50 -12.57 -4.68 18.56
N ASN A 51 -12.15 -4.28 19.74
CA ASN A 51 -10.72 -4.33 20.14
C ASN A 51 -9.81 -3.58 19.16
N SER A 52 -10.25 -2.44 18.66
CA SER A 52 -9.60 -1.69 17.59
C SER A 52 -8.27 -1.07 18.02
N ILE A 53 -7.33 -0.94 17.09
CA ILE A 53 -6.03 -0.28 17.26
C ILE A 53 -5.90 0.99 16.40
N GLY A 54 -6.64 1.08 15.32
CA GLY A 54 -6.56 2.19 14.37
C GLY A 54 -7.15 3.50 14.87
N ILE A 55 -8.06 3.45 15.86
CA ILE A 55 -8.67 4.63 16.49
C ILE A 55 -8.50 4.53 18.00
N ILE A 56 -7.81 5.49 18.58
CA ILE A 56 -7.50 5.54 20.02
C ILE A 56 -8.23 6.73 20.63
N PRO A 57 -9.38 6.49 21.31
CA PRO A 57 -10.09 7.54 22.04
C PRO A 57 -9.32 7.92 23.29
N SER A 58 -9.05 9.18 23.46
CA SER A 58 -8.57 9.73 24.71
C SER A 58 -9.74 10.03 25.65
N SER A 59 -9.60 9.75 26.93
CA SER A 59 -10.63 9.99 27.93
C SER A 59 -10.03 10.56 29.21
N GLY A 60 -10.72 11.57 29.79
CA GLY A 60 -10.33 12.23 31.02
C GLY A 60 -10.51 13.73 30.96
N LYS A 61 -10.36 14.40 32.12
CA LYS A 61 -10.56 15.86 32.25
C LYS A 61 -9.60 16.70 31.39
N TYR A 62 -8.44 16.13 31.05
CA TYR A 62 -7.40 16.75 30.22
C TYR A 62 -7.20 16.02 28.88
N SER A 63 -8.24 15.34 28.43
CA SER A 63 -8.22 14.60 27.16
C SER A 63 -7.96 15.52 25.98
N ILE A 64 -6.93 15.20 25.18
CA ILE A 64 -6.53 15.98 23.98
C ILE A 64 -7.42 15.62 22.77
N GLY A 65 -8.25 14.57 22.86
CA GLY A 65 -9.15 14.16 21.79
C GLY A 65 -8.99 12.70 21.37
N THR A 66 -9.38 12.40 20.15
CA THR A 66 -9.25 11.05 19.57
C THR A 66 -8.11 11.04 18.56
N PHE A 67 -7.23 10.07 18.67
CA PHE A 67 -6.15 9.84 17.71
C PHE A 67 -6.56 8.73 16.74
N ALA A 68 -6.11 8.82 15.50
CA ALA A 68 -6.33 7.81 14.49
C ALA A 68 -5.04 7.53 13.71
N HIS A 69 -4.93 6.31 13.17
CA HIS A 69 -3.87 6.00 12.22
C HIS A 69 -3.97 6.94 11.01
N PRO A 70 -2.82 7.34 10.38
CA PRO A 70 -2.83 8.24 9.23
C PRO A 70 -3.83 7.85 8.13
N ASP A 71 -3.92 6.57 7.75
CA ASP A 71 -4.83 6.10 6.71
C ASP A 71 -6.30 6.40 7.06
N ILE A 72 -6.67 6.17 8.33
CA ILE A 72 -8.01 6.45 8.85
C ILE A 72 -8.26 7.95 8.90
N ALA A 73 -7.24 8.73 9.28
CA ALA A 73 -7.33 10.18 9.30
C ALA A 73 -7.48 10.76 7.88
N PHE A 74 -6.79 10.22 6.88
CA PHE A 74 -6.95 10.60 5.47
C PHE A 74 -8.33 10.28 4.93
N GLU A 75 -8.88 9.10 5.23
CA GLU A 75 -10.25 8.75 4.84
C GLU A 75 -11.26 9.73 5.48
N PHE A 76 -11.12 10.02 6.77
CA PHE A 76 -11.96 10.99 7.45
C PHE A 76 -11.86 12.38 6.83
N ALA A 77 -10.64 12.85 6.55
CA ALA A 77 -10.43 14.16 5.93
C ALA A 77 -11.00 14.22 4.50
N SER A 78 -10.88 13.15 3.72
CA SER A 78 -11.44 13.06 2.37
C SER A 78 -12.98 13.05 2.37
N TRP A 79 -13.60 12.48 3.39
CA TRP A 79 -15.04 12.54 3.58
C TRP A 79 -15.50 13.95 4.00
N LEU A 80 -14.71 14.64 4.82
CA LEU A 80 -15.05 15.97 5.33
C LEU A 80 -14.88 17.07 4.27
N ASN A 81 -13.87 16.94 3.41
CA ASN A 81 -13.48 17.94 2.42
C ASN A 81 -13.27 17.33 1.05
N VAL A 82 -14.15 17.67 0.08
CA VAL A 82 -14.10 17.16 -1.29
C VAL A 82 -12.87 17.65 -2.04
N GLU A 83 -12.40 18.86 -1.78
CA GLU A 83 -11.20 19.41 -2.41
C GLU A 83 -9.96 18.65 -1.97
N PHE A 84 -9.89 18.29 -0.69
CA PHE A 84 -8.83 17.43 -0.17
C PHE A 84 -8.85 16.03 -0.80
N LYS A 85 -10.03 15.45 -1.01
CA LYS A 85 -10.17 14.18 -1.72
C LYS A 85 -9.65 14.27 -3.15
N LEU A 86 -9.98 15.33 -3.86
CA LEU A 86 -9.49 15.55 -5.22
C LEU A 86 -7.96 15.72 -5.23
N TYR A 87 -7.42 16.46 -4.29
CA TYR A 87 -5.97 16.61 -4.12
C TYR A 87 -5.27 15.26 -3.93
N LEU A 88 -5.77 14.40 -3.04
CA LEU A 88 -5.21 13.06 -2.83
C LEU A 88 -5.21 12.21 -4.10
N ILE A 89 -6.29 12.23 -4.86
CA ILE A 89 -6.40 11.50 -6.13
C ILE A 89 -5.34 12.01 -7.13
N THR A 90 -5.24 13.31 -7.31
CA THR A 90 -4.28 13.94 -8.22
C THR A 90 -2.83 13.63 -7.83
N GLU A 91 -2.50 13.70 -6.55
CA GLU A 91 -1.16 13.36 -6.05
C GLU A 91 -0.83 11.88 -6.24
N PHE A 92 -1.81 10.99 -6.01
CA PHE A 92 -1.63 9.57 -6.27
C PHE A 92 -1.34 9.28 -7.75
N GLU A 93 -2.10 9.89 -8.67
CA GLU A 93 -1.88 9.75 -10.11
C GLU A 93 -0.48 10.26 -10.51
N ARG A 94 -0.09 11.42 -10.00
CA ARG A 94 1.24 12.02 -10.23
C ARG A 94 2.38 11.11 -9.75
N LEU A 95 2.25 10.55 -8.56
CA LEU A 95 3.25 9.64 -7.99
C LEU A 95 3.34 8.34 -8.79
N LYS A 96 2.21 7.78 -9.20
CA LYS A 96 2.15 6.56 -10.01
C LYS A 96 2.77 6.76 -11.40
N GLU A 97 2.53 7.91 -12.03
CA GLU A 97 3.18 8.26 -13.30
C GLU A 97 4.70 8.39 -13.13
N LYS A 98 5.15 9.01 -12.05
CA LYS A 98 6.56 9.16 -11.72
C LYS A 98 7.25 7.81 -11.49
N GLU A 99 6.61 6.92 -10.75
CA GLU A 99 7.07 5.55 -10.52
C GLU A 99 7.18 4.77 -11.83
N SER A 100 6.18 4.84 -12.69
CA SER A 100 6.20 4.20 -14.00
C SER A 100 7.37 4.67 -14.87
N LYS A 101 7.65 5.99 -14.89
CA LYS A 101 8.81 6.55 -15.60
C LYS A 101 10.14 6.06 -15.03
N MET A 102 10.27 5.98 -13.72
CA MET A 102 11.47 5.46 -13.04
C MET A 102 11.72 4.00 -13.39
N ASN A 103 10.70 3.16 -13.33
CA ASN A 103 10.79 1.73 -13.69
C ASN A 103 11.22 1.54 -15.15
N HIS A 104 10.73 2.36 -16.07
CA HIS A 104 11.13 2.31 -17.47
C HIS A 104 12.61 2.68 -17.67
N ILE A 105 13.11 3.69 -16.97
CA ILE A 105 14.52 4.11 -17.00
C ILE A 105 15.40 2.99 -16.44
N GLU A 106 15.06 2.43 -15.31
CA GLU A 106 15.80 1.33 -14.69
C GLU A 106 15.89 0.11 -15.61
N TRP A 107 14.78 -0.26 -16.26
CA TRP A 107 14.76 -1.37 -17.22
C TRP A 107 15.68 -1.09 -18.43
N SER A 108 15.68 0.12 -18.98
CA SER A 108 16.53 0.49 -20.10
C SER A 108 18.02 0.44 -19.74
N ILE A 109 18.39 0.93 -18.55
CA ILE A 109 19.75 0.86 -18.03
C ILE A 109 20.21 -0.59 -17.86
N ARG A 110 19.40 -1.45 -17.25
CA ARG A 110 19.70 -2.88 -17.08
C ARG A 110 19.92 -3.57 -18.41
N ARG A 111 19.12 -3.24 -19.42
CA ARG A 111 19.26 -3.79 -20.77
C ARG A 111 20.56 -3.38 -21.44
N GLU A 112 20.96 -2.11 -21.32
CA GLU A 112 22.24 -1.63 -21.89
C GLU A 112 23.44 -2.21 -21.16
N LEU A 113 23.41 -2.35 -19.86
CA LEU A 113 24.45 -3.05 -19.07
C LEU A 113 24.59 -4.51 -19.48
N SER A 114 23.48 -5.21 -19.70
CA SER A 114 23.50 -6.62 -20.16
C SER A 114 24.12 -6.76 -21.54
N LYS A 115 23.82 -5.87 -22.48
CA LYS A 115 24.45 -5.86 -23.81
C LYS A 115 25.97 -5.62 -23.72
N THR A 116 26.37 -4.64 -22.93
CA THR A 116 27.80 -4.31 -22.74
C THR A 116 28.56 -5.47 -22.13
N ASN A 117 28.00 -6.10 -21.07
CA ASN A 117 28.62 -7.30 -20.49
C ASN A 117 28.75 -8.44 -21.50
N TYR A 118 27.68 -8.68 -22.28
CA TYR A 118 27.77 -9.73 -23.32
C TYR A 118 28.88 -9.47 -24.34
N LEU A 119 29.02 -8.23 -24.81
CA LEU A 119 30.08 -7.83 -25.76
C LEU A 119 31.48 -8.06 -25.15
N ILE A 120 31.69 -7.55 -23.92
CA ILE A 120 32.98 -7.70 -23.21
C ILE A 120 33.35 -9.18 -23.07
N HIS A 121 32.40 -10.00 -22.61
CA HIS A 121 32.65 -11.44 -22.45
C HIS A 121 32.92 -12.14 -23.76
N THR A 122 32.16 -11.80 -24.82
CA THR A 122 32.36 -12.40 -26.15
C THR A 122 33.69 -12.01 -26.76
N GLU A 123 34.12 -10.77 -26.65
CA GLU A 123 35.40 -10.28 -27.12
C GLU A 123 36.56 -10.92 -26.33
N SER A 124 36.45 -10.98 -25.02
CA SER A 124 37.45 -11.64 -24.16
C SER A 124 37.60 -13.12 -24.50
N ILE A 125 36.52 -13.83 -24.77
CA ILE A 125 36.56 -15.24 -25.18
C ILE A 125 37.26 -15.37 -26.53
N LYS A 126 36.95 -14.51 -27.50
CA LYS A 126 37.58 -14.53 -28.82
C LYS A 126 39.07 -14.22 -28.76
N GLU A 127 39.47 -13.26 -27.97
CA GLU A 127 40.84 -12.78 -27.89
C GLU A 127 41.73 -13.70 -27.06
N TYR A 128 41.28 -14.22 -25.94
CA TYR A 128 42.11 -14.95 -24.98
C TYR A 128 41.84 -16.45 -24.93
N ILE A 129 40.66 -16.92 -25.25
CA ILE A 129 40.32 -18.35 -25.13
C ILE A 129 40.37 -19.07 -26.46
N VAL A 130 39.76 -18.52 -27.50
CA VAL A 130 39.73 -19.19 -28.83
C VAL A 130 41.09 -19.51 -29.40
N PRO A 131 42.13 -18.66 -29.26
CA PRO A 131 43.48 -19.00 -29.77
C PRO A 131 44.16 -20.20 -29.08
N ILE A 132 43.75 -20.52 -27.84
CA ILE A 132 44.33 -21.60 -27.02
C ILE A 132 43.63 -22.94 -27.29
N LEU A 133 42.43 -22.94 -27.87
CA LEU A 133 41.63 -24.13 -28.10
C LEU A 133 42.08 -24.92 -29.30
N THR A 134 42.04 -26.26 -29.19
CA THR A 134 42.26 -27.18 -30.32
C THR A 134 41.08 -27.15 -31.29
N GLU A 135 41.25 -27.56 -32.54
CA GLU A 135 40.24 -27.58 -33.59
C GLU A 135 38.99 -28.39 -33.19
N GLU A 136 39.18 -29.45 -32.40
CA GLU A 136 38.05 -30.24 -31.87
C GLU A 136 37.24 -29.47 -30.83
N GLN A 137 37.86 -28.66 -29.99
CA GLN A 137 37.23 -27.87 -28.95
C GLN A 137 36.51 -26.63 -29.50
N LYS A 138 37.01 -26.05 -30.60
CA LYS A 138 36.34 -24.91 -31.28
C LYS A 138 34.96 -25.23 -31.84
N LYS A 139 34.66 -26.52 -32.04
CA LYS A 139 33.41 -26.97 -32.60
C LYS A 139 32.20 -26.84 -31.64
N TYR A 140 32.46 -26.58 -30.35
CA TYR A 140 31.44 -26.50 -29.28
C TYR A 140 31.27 -25.09 -28.67
N ILE A 141 31.91 -24.08 -29.26
CA ILE A 141 31.76 -22.67 -28.90
C ILE A 141 31.02 -21.93 -30.01
#